data_78f4eff18ae813d85b40634a5e9e0635
#
_entry.id   78f4eff18ae813d85b40634a5e9e0635
#
_cell.length_a   1.000
_cell.length_b   1.000
_cell.length_c   1.000
_cell.angle_alpha   90.00
_cell.angle_beta   90.00
_cell.angle_gamma   90.00
#
_symmetry.space_group_name_H-M   'P 1'
#
loop_
_entity.id
_entity.type
_entity.pdbx_description
1 polymer ?
#
loop_
_entity_poly.entity_id
_entity_poly.type
_entity_poly.pdbx_seq_one_letter_code
_entity_poly.pdbx_strand_id
1 'polypeptide(L)'
;MAEPKVDKDSLNTIESEHVDSKEHIHLEETFYILSKKNSVFRVRLTSKGLSLAKETDGSSKEQTILLRDIVGSKCMRSKRRRPGAGSCVCSSLVGRQQLKVVDENSGDLDENDISAYLYIYAYILKPSRRTLKRERTTITLRFRSFDKYEDNNKEAQKWRATIKCLIVGLPITQTPPVNDKRLLILLNPKSGPGKARELFQAKVAPVLQEAEVPYDLHVTKYANYARDFVRTRNVYGWCGIALAEVPLAILPCGSGNGLARTLCHLYNEPYVPQNMTGLSMALARGSTAPMDVVRVETKSKIMFSFLTVGWGFLSDIDIESERLRSIGAQRFTVWAVARLIGLRKYRGVVSYAKIKDVSNLPKPKQPLSLSHSVSQDGALDSPDAEAFIDCDEHSDIFANSANGRQHQRVDSWYSVNSRRSAFFSTRGSEYHSVTSSSSEMRSPVHACMHGPASHLPSLMSPLPSHWVHEEGEFIMVHASYQTYIGEDFLFAPRSQLSDGIIWLLMIKAGISRSQILSFLLGISEGSHAEVDSEHIKMVPVSAFRIVPEGSNGILTVDGELVEYGPIQAEIFPNIVNLVVPNMK
;
A
#
# COMPACT_ATOMS: atom_id res chain seq x y z
N MET A 1 -12.73 48.75 51.00
CA MET A 1 -12.86 48.41 49.56
C MET A 1 -12.77 46.91 49.49
N ALA A 2 -13.89 46.27 49.17
CA ALA A 2 -14.04 44.84 49.28
C ALA A 2 -13.61 44.15 47.97
N GLU A 3 -12.83 43.09 48.09
CA GLU A 3 -12.52 42.15 47.01
C GLU A 3 -13.74 41.25 46.71
N PRO A 4 -14.06 40.94 45.46
CA PRO A 4 -15.11 40.01 45.16
C PRO A 4 -14.60 38.56 45.26
N LYS A 5 -15.32 37.75 46.05
CA LYS A 5 -15.17 36.32 46.17
C LYS A 5 -15.58 35.67 44.83
N VAL A 6 -14.68 34.85 44.25
CA VAL A 6 -14.96 33.98 43.12
C VAL A 6 -15.56 32.69 43.67
N ASP A 7 -16.79 32.41 43.28
CA ASP A 7 -17.51 31.16 43.54
C ASP A 7 -16.84 29.97 42.89
N LYS A 8 -16.56 28.92 43.68
CA LYS A 8 -15.86 27.67 43.31
C LYS A 8 -16.82 26.54 42.87
N ASP A 9 -18.05 26.82 42.56
CA ASP A 9 -19.07 25.75 42.30
C ASP A 9 -19.61 25.67 40.87
N SER A 10 -18.80 26.03 39.85
CA SER A 10 -19.21 25.84 38.44
C SER A 10 -18.20 25.02 37.59
N LEU A 11 -17.54 24.07 38.24
CA LEU A 11 -16.60 23.13 37.56
C LEU A 11 -16.99 21.69 37.90
N ASN A 12 -18.18 21.26 37.53
CA ASN A 12 -18.55 19.84 37.41
C ASN A 12 -19.92 19.74 36.76
N THR A 13 -19.97 19.68 35.46
CA THR A 13 -20.98 18.93 34.71
C THR A 13 -20.63 19.06 33.21
N ILE A 14 -19.56 18.40 32.78
CA ILE A 14 -19.48 17.90 31.41
C ILE A 14 -19.95 16.46 31.54
N GLU A 15 -21.27 16.29 31.61
CA GLU A 15 -21.88 15.02 31.30
C GLU A 15 -21.51 14.67 29.88
N SER A 16 -20.76 13.59 29.74
CA SER A 16 -20.60 12.88 28.49
C SER A 16 -21.97 12.46 28.01
N GLU A 17 -22.58 13.25 27.14
CA GLU A 17 -23.66 12.79 26.30
C GLU A 17 -23.14 11.62 25.45
N HIS A 18 -23.30 10.41 25.96
CA HIS A 18 -23.41 9.21 25.15
C HIS A 18 -24.69 9.43 24.32
N VAL A 19 -24.51 10.11 23.19
CA VAL A 19 -25.50 10.09 22.12
C VAL A 19 -25.48 8.64 21.60
N ASP A 20 -26.41 7.85 22.12
CA ASP A 20 -26.86 6.60 21.53
C ASP A 20 -27.48 6.96 20.17
N SER A 21 -26.61 7.19 19.16
CA SER A 21 -27.04 7.40 17.80
C SER A 21 -27.63 6.07 17.33
N LYS A 22 -28.97 5.94 17.41
CA LYS A 22 -29.70 4.81 16.83
C LYS A 22 -29.17 4.58 15.45
N GLU A 23 -28.53 3.44 15.25
CA GLU A 23 -27.91 3.05 13.99
C GLU A 23 -28.96 3.05 12.89
N HIS A 24 -28.78 3.85 11.86
CA HIS A 24 -29.75 3.97 10.78
C HIS A 24 -29.72 2.71 9.91
N ILE A 25 -30.80 1.93 9.96
CA ILE A 25 -30.98 0.74 9.13
C ILE A 25 -31.46 1.20 7.75
N HIS A 26 -30.69 0.93 6.73
CA HIS A 26 -31.01 1.25 5.33
C HIS A 26 -31.87 0.18 4.67
N LEU A 27 -31.51 -1.09 4.88
CA LEU A 27 -32.22 -2.26 4.40
C LEU A 27 -32.21 -3.35 5.46
N GLU A 28 -33.34 -4.05 5.59
CA GLU A 28 -33.47 -5.21 6.48
C GLU A 28 -34.34 -6.25 5.82
N GLU A 29 -33.90 -7.53 5.83
CA GLU A 29 -34.66 -8.65 5.31
C GLU A 29 -34.20 -9.97 5.96
N THR A 30 -35.08 -10.99 5.90
CA THR A 30 -34.83 -12.31 6.46
C THR A 30 -34.46 -13.29 5.37
N PHE A 31 -33.29 -13.96 5.52
CA PHE A 31 -32.76 -14.91 4.54
C PHE A 31 -32.62 -16.31 5.14
N TYR A 32 -32.86 -17.32 4.31
CA TYR A 32 -32.67 -18.72 4.65
C TYR A 32 -31.32 -19.21 4.10
N ILE A 33 -30.48 -19.77 4.95
CA ILE A 33 -29.24 -20.38 4.51
C ILE A 33 -29.44 -21.87 4.30
N LEU A 34 -29.20 -22.34 3.07
CA LEU A 34 -29.40 -23.73 2.66
C LEU A 34 -28.35 -24.70 3.17
N SER A 35 -27.30 -24.26 3.85
CA SER A 35 -26.26 -25.12 4.39
C SER A 35 -26.54 -25.58 5.82
N LYS A 36 -26.59 -26.87 6.01
CA LYS A 36 -26.52 -27.67 7.24
C LYS A 36 -27.67 -27.68 8.24
N LYS A 37 -28.54 -26.76 8.34
CA LYS A 37 -29.79 -26.79 9.16
C LYS A 37 -30.56 -25.53 8.78
N ASN A 38 -31.72 -25.59 8.22
CA ASN A 38 -32.64 -24.48 7.89
C ASN A 38 -32.50 -23.29 8.85
N SER A 39 -31.36 -22.62 8.79
CA SER A 39 -31.08 -21.49 9.68
C SER A 39 -31.57 -20.22 9.02
N VAL A 40 -32.37 -19.48 9.74
CA VAL A 40 -32.94 -18.20 9.33
C VAL A 40 -32.04 -17.10 9.85
N PHE A 41 -31.67 -16.16 8.98
CA PHE A 41 -30.86 -15.01 9.34
C PHE A 41 -31.59 -13.73 9.01
N ARG A 42 -31.64 -12.83 9.99
CA ARG A 42 -32.02 -11.45 9.77
C ARG A 42 -30.77 -10.69 9.34
N VAL A 43 -30.80 -10.11 8.15
CA VAL A 43 -29.70 -9.37 7.56
C VAL A 43 -30.07 -7.89 7.52
N ARG A 44 -29.23 -7.05 8.13
CA ARG A 44 -29.39 -5.59 8.17
C ARG A 44 -28.21 -4.93 7.50
N LEU A 45 -28.49 -3.97 6.63
CA LEU A 45 -27.50 -3.10 6.03
C LEU A 45 -27.59 -1.73 6.69
N THR A 46 -26.51 -1.31 7.33
CA THR A 46 -26.39 -0.03 8.04
C THR A 46 -25.22 0.78 7.51
N SER A 47 -25.04 2.01 7.98
CA SER A 47 -23.86 2.83 7.68
C SER A 47 -22.54 2.23 8.19
N LYS A 48 -22.59 1.35 9.20
CA LYS A 48 -21.41 0.63 9.72
C LYS A 48 -21.05 -0.61 8.89
N GLY A 49 -22.05 -1.25 8.27
CA GLY A 49 -21.83 -2.47 7.49
C GLY A 49 -23.02 -3.39 7.41
N LEU A 50 -22.75 -4.67 7.16
CA LEU A 50 -23.73 -5.73 7.01
C LEU A 50 -23.78 -6.59 8.28
N SER A 51 -24.87 -6.53 9.01
CA SER A 51 -25.11 -7.34 10.21
C SER A 51 -25.95 -8.57 9.88
N LEU A 52 -25.53 -9.72 10.39
CA LEU A 52 -26.15 -11.03 10.21
C LEU A 52 -26.51 -11.59 11.59
N ALA A 53 -27.79 -11.60 11.93
CA ALA A 53 -28.30 -12.15 13.19
C ALA A 53 -29.01 -13.48 12.91
N LYS A 54 -28.57 -14.57 13.54
CA LYS A 54 -29.24 -15.86 13.43
C LYS A 54 -30.48 -15.87 14.33
N GLU A 55 -31.65 -16.13 13.74
CA GLU A 55 -32.89 -16.33 14.49
C GLU A 55 -32.91 -17.75 15.09
N THR A 56 -32.43 -17.90 16.33
CA THR A 56 -32.58 -19.12 17.14
C THR A 56 -33.19 -18.77 18.47
N ASP A 57 -33.99 -19.68 19.02
CA ASP A 57 -34.61 -19.52 20.34
C ASP A 57 -33.54 -19.28 21.42
N GLY A 58 -33.41 -18.04 21.88
CA GLY A 58 -32.79 -17.70 23.16
C GLY A 58 -31.46 -16.94 23.18
N SER A 59 -30.63 -16.89 22.13
CA SER A 59 -29.53 -15.94 22.06
C SER A 59 -29.09 -15.68 20.61
N SER A 60 -29.30 -14.50 20.11
CA SER A 60 -28.86 -14.12 18.77
C SER A 60 -27.40 -13.68 18.82
N LYS A 61 -26.47 -14.51 18.36
CA LYS A 61 -25.13 -14.03 18.04
C LYS A 61 -25.24 -13.21 16.74
N GLU A 62 -25.03 -11.93 16.84
CA GLU A 62 -24.98 -11.03 15.69
C GLU A 62 -23.53 -10.93 15.19
N GLN A 63 -23.32 -11.12 13.88
CA GLN A 63 -22.03 -10.93 13.22
C GLN A 63 -22.14 -9.72 12.29
N THR A 64 -21.26 -8.73 12.48
CA THR A 64 -21.22 -7.55 11.62
C THR A 64 -19.96 -7.56 10.75
N ILE A 65 -20.16 -7.45 9.43
CA ILE A 65 -19.09 -7.22 8.46
C ILE A 65 -19.04 -5.73 8.21
N LEU A 66 -17.93 -5.11 8.60
CA LEU A 66 -17.79 -3.67 8.50
C LEU A 66 -17.81 -3.20 7.05
N LEU A 67 -18.40 -2.03 6.81
CA LEU A 67 -18.48 -1.45 5.46
C LEU A 67 -17.08 -1.31 4.83
N ARG A 68 -16.09 -0.94 5.64
CA ARG A 68 -14.67 -0.84 5.20
C ARG A 68 -14.06 -2.15 4.71
N ASP A 69 -14.65 -3.30 5.07
CA ASP A 69 -14.18 -4.62 4.65
C ASP A 69 -14.89 -5.11 3.38
N ILE A 70 -16.01 -4.50 2.99
CA ILE A 70 -16.76 -4.83 1.77
C ILE A 70 -16.16 -4.06 0.59
N VAL A 71 -15.75 -4.74 -0.47
CA VAL A 71 -15.17 -4.12 -1.67
C VAL A 71 -16.17 -3.92 -2.79
N GLY A 72 -17.21 -4.75 -2.87
CA GLY A 72 -18.23 -4.66 -3.90
C GLY A 72 -19.29 -5.73 -3.78
N SER A 73 -20.23 -5.71 -4.70
CA SER A 73 -21.31 -6.71 -4.78
C SER A 73 -21.76 -6.92 -6.22
N LYS A 74 -22.24 -8.13 -6.55
CA LYS A 74 -22.65 -8.50 -7.90
C LYS A 74 -23.91 -9.35 -7.88
N CYS A 75 -24.87 -9.02 -8.75
CA CYS A 75 -26.04 -9.86 -8.96
C CYS A 75 -25.66 -11.03 -9.86
N MET A 76 -26.14 -12.21 -9.47
CA MET A 76 -25.82 -13.49 -10.10
C MET A 76 -27.10 -14.28 -10.34
N ARG A 77 -27.08 -15.21 -11.28
CA ARG A 77 -28.18 -16.10 -11.62
C ARG A 77 -27.73 -17.57 -11.63
N SER A 78 -28.63 -18.51 -11.40
CA SER A 78 -28.34 -19.92 -11.47
C SER A 78 -27.85 -20.34 -12.87
N LYS A 79 -26.84 -21.21 -12.90
CA LYS A 79 -26.32 -21.79 -14.13
C LYS A 79 -27.19 -22.96 -14.58
N ARG A 80 -27.55 -23.00 -15.87
CA ARG A 80 -28.30 -24.10 -16.49
C ARG A 80 -27.54 -25.42 -16.31
N ARG A 81 -28.26 -26.43 -15.82
CA ARG A 81 -27.72 -27.79 -15.73
C ARG A 81 -27.74 -28.41 -17.14
N ARG A 82 -26.58 -28.82 -17.65
CA ARG A 82 -26.52 -29.60 -18.88
C ARG A 82 -26.98 -31.03 -18.56
N PRO A 83 -28.05 -31.56 -19.20
CA PRO A 83 -28.38 -32.98 -19.11
C PRO A 83 -27.28 -33.74 -19.86
N GLY A 84 -26.49 -34.56 -19.19
CA GLY A 84 -25.54 -35.47 -19.87
C GLY A 84 -24.09 -35.49 -19.41
N ALA A 85 -23.67 -34.79 -18.37
CA ALA A 85 -22.38 -35.09 -17.73
C ALA A 85 -22.57 -36.32 -16.83
N GLY A 86 -22.16 -37.50 -17.33
CA GLY A 86 -22.39 -38.84 -16.82
C GLY A 86 -22.44 -38.94 -15.29
N SER A 87 -23.62 -39.10 -14.77
CA SER A 87 -23.83 -39.65 -13.44
C SER A 87 -23.70 -41.16 -13.54
N CYS A 88 -22.53 -41.71 -13.25
CA CYS A 88 -22.46 -43.09 -12.84
C CYS A 88 -23.28 -43.24 -11.55
N VAL A 89 -24.37 -43.99 -11.68
CA VAL A 89 -25.29 -44.37 -10.60
C VAL A 89 -24.56 -45.35 -9.68
N CYS A 90 -23.60 -44.88 -8.86
CA CYS A 90 -23.02 -45.66 -7.77
C CYS A 90 -22.29 -44.74 -6.79
N SER A 91 -23.00 -43.87 -6.10
CA SER A 91 -22.58 -43.42 -4.76
C SER A 91 -23.75 -42.70 -4.08
N SER A 92 -24.49 -43.47 -3.31
CA SER A 92 -25.38 -43.00 -2.27
C SER A 92 -24.55 -42.44 -1.08
N LEU A 93 -23.89 -41.32 -1.30
CA LEU A 93 -23.37 -40.47 -0.24
C LEU A 93 -23.90 -39.07 -0.52
N VAL A 94 -24.65 -38.55 0.42
CA VAL A 94 -25.28 -37.24 0.43
C VAL A 94 -24.23 -36.16 0.16
N GLY A 95 -23.86 -35.98 -1.11
CA GLY A 95 -23.00 -34.89 -1.58
C GLY A 95 -23.82 -33.63 -1.66
N ARG A 96 -23.42 -32.60 -0.92
CA ARG A 96 -23.95 -31.24 -1.05
C ARG A 96 -23.96 -30.84 -2.53
N GLN A 97 -25.15 -30.60 -3.07
CA GLN A 97 -25.28 -30.04 -4.40
C GLN A 97 -24.79 -28.59 -4.34
N GLN A 98 -23.58 -28.36 -4.82
CA GLN A 98 -23.02 -27.01 -4.93
C GLN A 98 -23.85 -26.20 -5.93
N LEU A 99 -24.42 -25.09 -5.45
CA LEU A 99 -25.17 -24.15 -6.28
C LEU A 99 -24.18 -23.50 -7.26
N LYS A 100 -24.31 -23.78 -8.56
CA LYS A 100 -23.51 -23.10 -9.58
C LYS A 100 -24.27 -21.87 -10.06
N VAL A 101 -23.74 -20.69 -9.77
CA VAL A 101 -24.25 -19.41 -10.24
C VAL A 101 -23.29 -18.79 -11.23
N VAL A 102 -23.81 -17.97 -12.12
CA VAL A 102 -23.07 -17.26 -13.17
C VAL A 102 -23.54 -15.82 -13.22
N ASP A 103 -22.76 -14.99 -13.88
CA ASP A 103 -23.12 -13.60 -14.16
C ASP A 103 -24.46 -13.54 -14.91
N GLU A 104 -25.30 -12.54 -14.61
CA GLU A 104 -26.57 -12.30 -15.29
C GLU A 104 -26.41 -12.17 -16.82
N ASN A 105 -25.24 -11.70 -17.28
CA ASN A 105 -24.94 -11.56 -18.71
C ASN A 105 -24.37 -12.84 -19.36
N SER A 106 -24.33 -13.96 -18.63
CA SER A 106 -23.84 -15.24 -19.16
C SER A 106 -24.90 -15.90 -20.03
N GLY A 107 -24.49 -16.52 -21.15
CA GLY A 107 -25.37 -17.27 -22.01
C GLY A 107 -25.87 -18.65 -21.46
N ASP A 108 -25.39 -19.07 -20.28
CA ASP A 108 -25.66 -20.38 -19.67
C ASP A 108 -26.63 -20.26 -18.46
N LEU A 109 -27.66 -19.43 -18.56
CA LEU A 109 -28.62 -19.18 -17.49
C LEU A 109 -29.68 -20.29 -17.36
N ASP A 110 -30.09 -20.58 -16.11
CA ASP A 110 -31.25 -21.42 -15.83
C ASP A 110 -32.50 -20.54 -15.80
N GLU A 111 -33.28 -20.61 -16.88
CA GLU A 111 -34.51 -19.83 -17.04
C GLU A 111 -35.64 -20.28 -16.10
N ASN A 112 -35.55 -21.53 -15.59
CA ASN A 112 -36.57 -22.09 -14.68
C ASN A 112 -36.34 -21.68 -13.21
N ASP A 113 -35.17 -21.18 -12.85
CA ASP A 113 -34.93 -20.69 -11.49
C ASP A 113 -35.33 -19.20 -11.37
N ILE A 114 -36.39 -18.97 -10.63
CA ILE A 114 -36.91 -17.62 -10.33
C ILE A 114 -36.06 -16.86 -9.29
N SER A 115 -35.06 -17.50 -8.71
CA SER A 115 -34.21 -16.87 -7.67
C SER A 115 -33.19 -15.93 -8.29
N ALA A 116 -33.03 -14.75 -7.65
CA ALA A 116 -31.89 -13.88 -7.86
C ALA A 116 -30.88 -14.02 -6.71
N TYR A 117 -29.63 -13.90 -7.01
CA TYR A 117 -28.55 -14.03 -6.03
C TYR A 117 -27.74 -12.74 -5.99
N LEU A 118 -27.40 -12.26 -4.77
CA LEU A 118 -26.47 -11.16 -4.58
C LEU A 118 -25.22 -11.68 -3.88
N TYR A 119 -24.09 -11.59 -4.56
CA TYR A 119 -22.77 -11.83 -4.00
C TYR A 119 -22.22 -10.54 -3.43
N ILE A 120 -21.80 -10.56 -2.16
CA ILE A 120 -21.16 -9.44 -1.49
C ILE A 120 -19.75 -9.89 -1.17
N TYR A 121 -18.76 -9.18 -1.71
CA TYR A 121 -17.35 -9.49 -1.56
C TYR A 121 -16.75 -8.68 -0.43
N ALA A 122 -16.19 -9.36 0.56
CA ALA A 122 -15.55 -8.74 1.71
C ALA A 122 -14.17 -9.35 1.99
N TYR A 123 -13.31 -8.55 2.59
CA TYR A 123 -11.97 -8.95 3.02
C TYR A 123 -11.81 -8.63 4.51
N ILE A 124 -12.26 -9.56 5.34
CA ILE A 124 -12.32 -9.38 6.79
C ILE A 124 -10.97 -9.62 7.47
N LEU A 125 -10.71 -8.91 8.55
CA LEU A 125 -9.52 -9.10 9.37
C LEU A 125 -9.70 -10.35 10.25
N LYS A 126 -8.82 -11.34 10.07
CA LYS A 126 -8.78 -12.53 10.91
C LYS A 126 -7.45 -12.65 11.65
N PRO A 127 -7.45 -13.16 12.89
CA PRO A 127 -6.21 -13.48 13.59
C PRO A 127 -5.48 -14.61 12.87
N SER A 128 -4.17 -14.45 12.70
CA SER A 128 -3.24 -15.47 12.26
C SER A 128 -2.21 -15.68 13.36
N ARG A 129 -1.39 -16.72 13.31
CA ARG A 129 -0.51 -17.16 14.44
C ARG A 129 0.19 -16.05 15.21
N ARG A 130 0.60 -14.94 14.58
CA ARG A 130 1.29 -13.80 15.20
C ARG A 130 0.81 -12.44 14.74
N THR A 131 -0.08 -12.37 13.74
CA THR A 131 -0.50 -11.13 13.11
C THR A 131 -1.96 -11.20 12.69
N LEU A 132 -2.56 -10.04 12.39
CA LEU A 132 -3.84 -9.99 11.70
C LEU A 132 -3.60 -10.16 10.18
N LYS A 133 -4.55 -10.81 9.51
CA LYS A 133 -4.52 -10.99 8.06
C LYS A 133 -5.91 -10.74 7.47
N ARG A 134 -5.97 -10.09 6.31
CA ARG A 134 -7.23 -9.98 5.56
C ARG A 134 -7.50 -11.27 4.80
N GLU A 135 -8.71 -11.79 4.96
CA GLU A 135 -9.17 -12.99 4.29
C GLU A 135 -10.43 -12.69 3.49
N ARG A 136 -10.43 -13.16 2.23
CA ARG A 136 -11.58 -13.01 1.34
C ARG A 136 -12.77 -13.83 1.86
N THR A 137 -13.92 -13.21 1.90
CA THR A 137 -15.18 -13.82 2.29
C THR A 137 -16.27 -13.37 1.31
N THR A 138 -17.08 -14.32 0.86
CA THR A 138 -18.22 -14.01 -0.01
C THR A 138 -19.51 -14.33 0.74
N ILE A 139 -20.40 -13.35 0.85
CA ILE A 139 -21.73 -13.52 1.41
C ILE A 139 -22.70 -13.64 0.24
N THR A 140 -23.50 -14.70 0.23
CA THR A 140 -24.51 -14.93 -0.80
C THR A 140 -25.90 -14.75 -0.22
N LEU A 141 -26.64 -13.76 -0.72
CA LEU A 141 -28.05 -13.54 -0.39
C LEU A 141 -28.90 -14.04 -1.55
N ARG A 142 -29.92 -14.88 -1.24
CA ARG A 142 -30.85 -15.44 -2.23
C ARG A 142 -32.20 -14.78 -2.10
N PHE A 143 -32.64 -14.08 -3.12
CA PHE A 143 -33.95 -13.45 -3.24
C PHE A 143 -34.90 -14.38 -3.97
N ARG A 144 -36.00 -14.78 -3.33
CA ARG A 144 -37.03 -15.68 -3.88
C ARG A 144 -38.40 -15.42 -3.28
N SER A 145 -38.69 -14.19 -2.95
CA SER A 145 -39.97 -13.81 -2.31
C SER A 145 -41.10 -13.59 -3.32
N PHE A 146 -40.77 -13.47 -4.61
CA PHE A 146 -41.72 -13.25 -5.70
C PHE A 146 -41.73 -14.42 -6.67
N ASP A 147 -42.86 -14.57 -7.42
CA ASP A 147 -43.06 -15.64 -8.38
C ASP A 147 -42.33 -15.42 -9.71
N LYS A 148 -41.72 -14.25 -9.93
CA LYS A 148 -40.96 -13.92 -11.14
C LYS A 148 -39.51 -13.56 -10.79
N TYR A 149 -38.60 -13.98 -11.68
CA TYR A 149 -37.18 -13.65 -11.56
C TYR A 149 -36.96 -12.13 -11.55
N GLU A 150 -37.63 -11.39 -12.44
CA GLU A 150 -37.46 -9.95 -12.61
C GLU A 150 -37.72 -9.18 -11.30
N ASP A 151 -38.72 -9.59 -10.51
CA ASP A 151 -39.07 -8.94 -9.27
C ASP A 151 -38.08 -9.30 -8.15
N ASN A 152 -37.64 -10.56 -8.07
CA ASN A 152 -36.57 -10.99 -7.18
C ASN A 152 -35.25 -10.27 -7.52
N ASN A 153 -34.96 -10.09 -8.81
CA ASN A 153 -33.77 -9.38 -9.24
C ASN A 153 -33.81 -7.88 -8.94
N LYS A 154 -34.99 -7.23 -9.01
CA LYS A 154 -35.13 -5.82 -8.58
C LYS A 154 -34.71 -5.63 -7.13
N GLU A 155 -35.12 -6.53 -6.23
CA GLU A 155 -34.70 -6.44 -4.82
C GLU A 155 -33.19 -6.68 -4.67
N ALA A 156 -32.61 -7.65 -5.37
CA ALA A 156 -31.17 -7.87 -5.38
C ALA A 156 -30.40 -6.64 -5.89
N GLN A 157 -30.87 -6.01 -6.97
CA GLN A 157 -30.29 -4.79 -7.53
C GLN A 157 -30.42 -3.59 -6.57
N LYS A 158 -31.52 -3.47 -5.84
CA LYS A 158 -31.71 -2.45 -4.82
C LYS A 158 -30.67 -2.59 -3.70
N TRP A 159 -30.45 -3.80 -3.18
CA TRP A 159 -29.41 -4.09 -2.20
C TRP A 159 -28.03 -3.76 -2.75
N ARG A 160 -27.71 -4.19 -3.98
CA ARG A 160 -26.45 -3.88 -4.67
C ARG A 160 -26.23 -2.38 -4.79
N ALA A 161 -27.22 -1.62 -5.25
CA ALA A 161 -27.13 -0.17 -5.40
C ALA A 161 -26.88 0.52 -4.06
N THR A 162 -27.61 0.11 -3.01
CA THR A 162 -27.45 0.66 -1.65
C THR A 162 -26.05 0.38 -1.11
N ILE A 163 -25.55 -0.85 -1.23
CA ILE A 163 -24.16 -1.20 -0.84
C ILE A 163 -23.16 -0.32 -1.58
N LYS A 164 -23.32 -0.16 -2.90
CA LYS A 164 -22.43 0.66 -3.72
C LYS A 164 -22.43 2.14 -3.29
N CYS A 165 -23.61 2.72 -3.01
CA CYS A 165 -23.72 4.08 -2.48
C CYS A 165 -22.99 4.23 -1.14
N LEU A 166 -23.18 3.30 -0.23
CA LEU A 166 -22.53 3.32 1.08
C LEU A 166 -21.00 3.21 0.97
N ILE A 167 -20.49 2.31 0.11
CA ILE A 167 -19.04 2.15 -0.13
C ILE A 167 -18.42 3.46 -0.63
N VAL A 168 -19.10 4.17 -1.52
CA VAL A 168 -18.61 5.42 -2.12
C VAL A 168 -18.90 6.64 -1.23
N GLY A 169 -19.75 6.49 -0.22
CA GLY A 169 -20.16 7.58 0.68
C GLY A 169 -21.19 8.54 0.05
N LEU A 170 -21.99 8.04 -0.90
CA LEU A 170 -23.06 8.80 -1.54
C LEU A 170 -24.41 8.58 -0.84
N PRO A 171 -25.32 9.58 -0.89
CA PRO A 171 -26.70 9.40 -0.47
C PRO A 171 -27.37 8.27 -1.26
N ILE A 172 -28.14 7.42 -0.58
CA ILE A 172 -28.80 6.24 -1.20
C ILE A 172 -29.81 6.64 -2.29
N THR A 173 -30.30 7.88 -2.26
CA THR A 173 -31.20 8.45 -3.28
C THR A 173 -30.51 8.75 -4.61
N GLN A 174 -29.17 8.72 -4.65
CA GLN A 174 -28.41 8.97 -5.87
C GLN A 174 -28.07 7.66 -6.57
N THR A 175 -28.11 7.68 -7.90
CA THR A 175 -27.60 6.57 -8.68
C THR A 175 -26.08 6.53 -8.54
N PRO A 176 -25.47 5.39 -8.14
CA PRO A 176 -24.02 5.30 -8.05
C PRO A 176 -23.38 5.68 -9.38
N PRO A 177 -22.32 6.50 -9.38
CA PRO A 177 -21.67 6.89 -10.62
C PRO A 177 -21.10 5.67 -11.33
N VAL A 178 -21.27 5.62 -12.64
CA VAL A 178 -20.53 4.68 -13.49
C VAL A 178 -19.08 5.14 -13.48
N ASN A 179 -18.19 4.25 -13.11
CA ASN A 179 -16.76 4.58 -13.05
C ASN A 179 -16.17 4.48 -14.47
N ASP A 180 -16.30 5.54 -15.26
CA ASP A 180 -15.82 5.59 -16.65
C ASP A 180 -14.30 5.71 -16.73
N LYS A 181 -13.65 6.15 -15.66
CA LYS A 181 -12.21 6.32 -15.61
C LYS A 181 -11.52 5.02 -15.18
N ARG A 182 -10.52 4.63 -15.94
CA ARG A 182 -9.71 3.41 -15.71
C ARG A 182 -8.48 3.74 -14.87
N LEU A 183 -8.03 2.78 -14.06
CA LEU A 183 -6.72 2.88 -13.40
C LEU A 183 -5.61 2.57 -14.41
N LEU A 184 -4.53 3.34 -14.41
CA LEU A 184 -3.30 2.98 -15.11
C LEU A 184 -2.38 2.21 -14.15
N ILE A 185 -2.03 1.00 -14.51
CA ILE A 185 -1.12 0.16 -13.72
C ILE A 185 0.17 -0.07 -14.50
N LEU A 186 1.27 0.45 -13.95
CA LEU A 186 2.61 0.24 -14.50
C LEU A 186 3.32 -0.84 -13.68
N LEU A 187 3.59 -1.98 -14.30
CA LEU A 187 4.16 -3.14 -13.63
C LEU A 187 5.56 -3.44 -14.15
N ASN A 188 6.55 -3.43 -13.24
CA ASN A 188 7.89 -3.91 -13.56
C ASN A 188 7.99 -5.43 -13.30
N PRO A 189 8.11 -6.27 -14.34
CA PRO A 189 8.12 -7.72 -14.20
C PRO A 189 9.36 -8.24 -13.46
N LYS A 190 10.42 -7.41 -13.37
CA LYS A 190 11.67 -7.74 -12.68
C LYS A 190 11.73 -7.26 -11.23
N SER A 191 10.64 -6.66 -10.71
CA SER A 191 10.58 -6.22 -9.31
C SER A 191 10.74 -7.37 -8.33
N GLY A 192 11.51 -7.14 -7.27
CA GLY A 192 11.77 -8.12 -6.22
C GLY A 192 12.31 -9.44 -6.79
N PRO A 193 11.73 -10.59 -6.43
CA PRO A 193 12.13 -11.91 -6.96
C PRO A 193 11.64 -12.18 -8.39
N GLY A 194 11.13 -11.18 -9.13
CA GLY A 194 10.63 -11.32 -10.49
C GLY A 194 9.20 -11.88 -10.62
N LYS A 195 8.42 -11.92 -9.53
CA LYS A 195 7.07 -12.48 -9.48
C LYS A 195 5.96 -11.42 -9.48
N ALA A 196 6.26 -10.17 -9.82
CA ALA A 196 5.31 -9.05 -9.74
C ALA A 196 4.03 -9.31 -10.57
N ARG A 197 4.13 -9.92 -11.76
CA ARG A 197 3.00 -10.24 -12.61
C ARG A 197 2.07 -11.29 -11.98
N GLU A 198 2.66 -12.35 -11.44
CA GLU A 198 1.90 -13.42 -10.77
C GLU A 198 1.19 -12.87 -9.51
N LEU A 199 1.90 -12.08 -8.73
CA LEU A 199 1.34 -11.43 -7.54
C LEU A 199 0.19 -10.49 -7.89
N PHE A 200 0.34 -9.67 -8.94
CA PHE A 200 -0.73 -8.82 -9.42
C PHE A 200 -1.97 -9.62 -9.81
N GLN A 201 -1.80 -10.65 -10.63
CA GLN A 201 -2.91 -11.50 -11.10
C GLN A 201 -3.59 -12.26 -9.95
N ALA A 202 -2.83 -12.74 -8.98
CA ALA A 202 -3.36 -13.55 -7.89
C ALA A 202 -3.95 -12.72 -6.73
N LYS A 203 -3.51 -11.48 -6.51
CA LYS A 203 -3.83 -10.72 -5.29
C LYS A 203 -4.51 -9.37 -5.56
N VAL A 204 -4.19 -8.70 -6.67
CA VAL A 204 -4.71 -7.36 -6.98
C VAL A 204 -5.89 -7.43 -7.94
N ALA A 205 -5.73 -8.12 -9.06
CA ALA A 205 -6.75 -8.20 -10.09
C ALA A 205 -8.11 -8.70 -9.58
N PRO A 206 -8.20 -9.75 -8.73
CA PRO A 206 -9.47 -10.19 -8.16
C PRO A 206 -10.17 -9.11 -7.35
N VAL A 207 -9.44 -8.35 -6.51
CA VAL A 207 -10.02 -7.27 -5.70
C VAL A 207 -10.60 -6.16 -6.59
N LEU A 208 -9.86 -5.74 -7.62
CA LEU A 208 -10.33 -4.72 -8.56
C LEU A 208 -11.55 -5.20 -9.36
N GLN A 209 -11.57 -6.47 -9.74
CA GLN A 209 -12.71 -7.09 -10.45
C GLN A 209 -13.96 -7.14 -9.57
N GLU A 210 -13.83 -7.53 -8.29
CA GLU A 210 -14.92 -7.59 -7.32
C GLU A 210 -15.45 -6.20 -6.96
N ALA A 211 -14.56 -5.19 -6.99
CA ALA A 211 -14.90 -3.78 -6.80
C ALA A 211 -15.46 -3.11 -8.07
N GLU A 212 -15.51 -3.81 -9.20
CA GLU A 212 -15.89 -3.27 -10.52
C GLU A 212 -15.04 -2.05 -10.95
N VAL A 213 -13.74 -2.07 -10.62
CA VAL A 213 -12.79 -1.01 -10.99
C VAL A 213 -12.02 -1.40 -12.25
N PRO A 214 -12.27 -0.74 -13.40
CA PRO A 214 -11.57 -1.02 -14.64
C PRO A 214 -10.13 -0.54 -14.57
N TYR A 215 -9.20 -1.26 -15.21
CA TYR A 215 -7.79 -0.88 -15.26
C TYR A 215 -7.12 -1.24 -16.59
N ASP A 216 -6.03 -0.52 -16.90
CA ASP A 216 -5.11 -0.80 -17.99
C ASP A 216 -3.75 -1.21 -17.43
N LEU A 217 -3.33 -2.44 -17.71
CA LEU A 217 -2.06 -2.97 -17.22
C LEU A 217 -0.97 -2.83 -18.28
N HIS A 218 0.05 -2.03 -17.99
CA HIS A 218 1.24 -1.88 -18.82
C HIS A 218 2.46 -2.48 -18.13
N VAL A 219 3.00 -3.53 -18.74
CA VAL A 219 4.24 -4.16 -18.26
C VAL A 219 5.43 -3.38 -18.82
N THR A 220 6.32 -2.92 -17.93
CA THR A 220 7.51 -2.17 -18.34
C THR A 220 8.48 -3.05 -19.13
N LYS A 221 9.07 -2.50 -20.20
CA LYS A 221 9.90 -3.24 -21.14
C LYS A 221 11.40 -3.00 -20.95
N TYR A 222 11.77 -1.83 -20.44
CA TYR A 222 13.15 -1.38 -20.24
C TYR A 222 13.25 -0.43 -19.03
N ALA A 223 14.47 -0.10 -18.62
CA ALA A 223 14.71 0.88 -17.57
C ALA A 223 14.14 2.26 -17.97
N ASN A 224 13.51 2.97 -17.03
CA ASN A 224 12.81 4.24 -17.27
C ASN A 224 11.54 4.18 -18.14
N TYR A 225 11.06 3.00 -18.54
CA TYR A 225 9.84 2.85 -19.35
C TYR A 225 8.64 3.60 -18.76
N ALA A 226 8.41 3.48 -17.45
CA ALA A 226 7.30 4.16 -16.78
C ALA A 226 7.41 5.68 -16.90
N ARG A 227 8.62 6.24 -16.73
CA ARG A 227 8.91 7.66 -16.92
C ARG A 227 8.63 8.12 -18.34
N ASP A 228 9.13 7.39 -19.34
CA ASP A 228 8.94 7.73 -20.75
C ASP A 228 7.47 7.59 -21.13
N PHE A 229 6.78 6.57 -20.62
CA PHE A 229 5.35 6.37 -20.85
C PHE A 229 4.52 7.56 -20.33
N VAL A 230 4.75 7.99 -19.10
CA VAL A 230 4.03 9.12 -18.48
C VAL A 230 4.35 10.44 -19.19
N ARG A 231 5.58 10.63 -19.68
CA ARG A 231 5.98 11.84 -20.42
C ARG A 231 5.39 11.93 -21.82
N THR A 232 5.18 10.81 -22.49
CA THR A 232 4.76 10.76 -23.91
C THR A 232 3.26 10.54 -24.10
N ARG A 233 2.53 10.17 -23.04
CA ARG A 233 1.10 9.89 -23.10
C ARG A 233 0.29 10.95 -22.36
N ASN A 234 -0.92 11.20 -22.87
CA ASN A 234 -1.90 11.97 -22.12
C ASN A 234 -2.46 11.08 -20.98
N VAL A 235 -1.99 11.33 -19.76
CA VAL A 235 -2.35 10.54 -18.57
C VAL A 235 -3.67 10.98 -17.94
N TYR A 236 -4.28 12.06 -18.37
CA TYR A 236 -5.58 12.56 -17.85
C TYR A 236 -6.77 11.66 -18.22
N GLY A 237 -6.59 10.72 -19.15
CA GLY A 237 -7.59 9.70 -19.48
C GLY A 237 -7.78 8.61 -18.41
N TRP A 238 -6.86 8.53 -17.43
CA TRP A 238 -6.96 7.60 -16.31
C TRP A 238 -7.29 8.32 -15.00
N CYS A 239 -7.94 7.65 -14.05
CA CYS A 239 -8.27 8.21 -12.74
C CYS A 239 -7.13 8.13 -11.73
N GLY A 240 -5.96 7.71 -12.15
CA GLY A 240 -4.77 7.62 -11.32
C GLY A 240 -3.52 7.71 -12.18
N ILE A 241 -2.92 8.82 -12.32
CA ILE A 241 -1.53 9.23 -12.62
C ILE A 241 -1.52 10.58 -13.33
N ALA A 242 -1.23 11.65 -12.66
CA ALA A 242 -0.54 12.84 -13.16
C ALA A 242 -0.22 13.80 -12.02
N LEU A 243 0.87 14.48 -12.17
CA LEU A 243 1.43 15.51 -11.32
C LEU A 243 0.35 16.41 -10.68
N ALA A 244 0.31 16.46 -9.37
CA ALA A 244 -0.51 17.27 -8.48
C ALA A 244 -2.02 16.94 -8.37
N GLU A 245 -2.67 16.39 -9.38
CA GLU A 245 -4.12 16.15 -9.33
C GLU A 245 -4.54 14.68 -9.39
N VAL A 246 -3.63 13.78 -9.80
CA VAL A 246 -3.95 12.36 -9.96
C VAL A 246 -3.24 11.53 -8.90
N PRO A 247 -4.00 10.78 -8.08
CA PRO A 247 -3.43 10.01 -6.99
C PRO A 247 -2.49 8.92 -7.48
N LEU A 248 -1.34 8.78 -6.81
CA LEU A 248 -0.44 7.66 -6.97
C LEU A 248 -0.81 6.53 -6.01
N ALA A 249 -0.63 5.30 -6.46
CA ALA A 249 -0.80 4.11 -5.63
C ALA A 249 0.45 3.25 -5.67
N ILE A 250 0.77 2.63 -4.54
CA ILE A 250 1.94 1.76 -4.42
C ILE A 250 1.49 0.33 -4.10
N LEU A 251 2.00 -0.61 -4.88
CA LEU A 251 1.79 -2.04 -4.64
C LEU A 251 3.13 -2.71 -4.32
N PRO A 252 3.25 -3.46 -3.20
CA PRO A 252 4.52 -3.99 -2.70
C PRO A 252 4.99 -5.21 -3.50
N CYS A 253 5.64 -5.00 -4.62
CA CYS A 253 6.24 -6.04 -5.46
C CYS A 253 7.78 -6.05 -5.38
N GLY A 254 8.39 -5.10 -4.69
CA GLY A 254 9.83 -4.94 -4.54
C GLY A 254 10.44 -5.80 -3.43
N SER A 255 11.73 -5.62 -3.18
CA SER A 255 12.46 -6.24 -2.07
C SER A 255 12.50 -5.39 -0.79
N GLY A 256 12.28 -4.08 -0.90
CA GLY A 256 12.31 -3.15 0.25
C GLY A 256 10.91 -2.79 0.75
N ASN A 257 10.02 -2.34 -0.14
CA ASN A 257 8.61 -2.01 0.12
C ASN A 257 8.36 -1.01 1.27
N GLY A 258 9.31 -0.12 1.59
CA GLY A 258 9.26 0.78 2.74
C GLY A 258 8.00 1.67 2.77
N LEU A 259 7.66 2.33 1.64
CA LEU A 259 6.47 3.18 1.57
C LEU A 259 5.17 2.37 1.75
N ALA A 260 5.07 1.17 1.17
CA ALA A 260 3.91 0.30 1.37
C ALA A 260 3.76 -0.13 2.85
N ARG A 261 4.89 -0.43 3.51
CA ARG A 261 4.93 -0.73 4.94
C ARG A 261 4.52 0.47 5.78
N THR A 262 5.01 1.68 5.44
CA THR A 262 4.61 2.95 6.08
C THR A 262 3.11 3.16 6.00
N LEU A 263 2.49 2.98 4.82
CA LEU A 263 1.05 3.11 4.66
C LEU A 263 0.28 2.13 5.54
N CYS A 264 0.65 0.87 5.53
CA CYS A 264 0.01 -0.13 6.39
C CYS A 264 0.10 0.26 7.87
N HIS A 265 1.27 0.76 8.31
CA HIS A 265 1.48 1.18 9.70
C HIS A 265 0.64 2.41 10.08
N LEU A 266 0.69 3.47 9.27
CA LEU A 266 -0.02 4.72 9.57
C LEU A 266 -1.54 4.55 9.57
N TYR A 267 -2.06 3.63 8.76
CA TYR A 267 -3.49 3.38 8.60
C TYR A 267 -3.99 2.12 9.31
N ASN A 268 -3.18 1.54 10.21
CA ASN A 268 -3.52 0.35 10.99
C ASN A 268 -3.97 -0.84 10.13
N GLU A 269 -3.36 -0.99 8.95
CA GLU A 269 -3.53 -2.17 8.10
C GLU A 269 -2.44 -3.20 8.40
N PRO A 270 -2.78 -4.49 8.47
CA PRO A 270 -1.77 -5.52 8.65
C PRO A 270 -0.86 -5.60 7.42
N TYR A 271 0.45 -5.50 7.64
CA TYR A 271 1.43 -5.75 6.61
C TYR A 271 1.89 -7.20 6.67
N VAL A 272 1.65 -7.93 5.61
CA VAL A 272 2.15 -9.30 5.43
C VAL A 272 2.93 -9.31 4.11
N PRO A 273 4.20 -9.71 4.08
CA PRO A 273 4.98 -9.78 2.85
C PRO A 273 4.22 -10.50 1.73
N GLN A 274 4.21 -9.93 0.53
CA GLN A 274 3.50 -10.44 -0.66
C GLN A 274 1.96 -10.49 -0.53
N ASN A 275 1.36 -10.08 0.58
CA ASN A 275 -0.08 -9.91 0.71
C ASN A 275 -0.48 -8.47 0.43
N MET A 276 -0.99 -8.21 -0.77
CA MET A 276 -1.34 -6.87 -1.24
C MET A 276 -2.79 -6.49 -0.95
N THR A 277 -3.54 -7.31 -0.22
CA THR A 277 -5.00 -7.20 -0.10
C THR A 277 -5.43 -5.83 0.45
N GLY A 278 -4.86 -5.36 1.55
CA GLY A 278 -5.20 -4.05 2.15
C GLY A 278 -4.96 -2.88 1.18
N LEU A 279 -3.81 -2.86 0.51
CA LEU A 279 -3.48 -1.82 -0.47
C LEU A 279 -4.30 -1.96 -1.77
N SER A 280 -4.67 -3.17 -2.17
CA SER A 280 -5.58 -3.39 -3.30
C SER A 280 -7.00 -2.88 -3.00
N MET A 281 -7.48 -3.06 -1.76
CA MET A 281 -8.74 -2.49 -1.30
C MET A 281 -8.68 -0.96 -1.26
N ALA A 282 -7.55 -0.39 -0.80
CA ALA A 282 -7.32 1.05 -0.85
C ALA A 282 -7.39 1.59 -2.28
N LEU A 283 -6.73 0.91 -3.21
CA LEU A 283 -6.77 1.23 -4.63
C LEU A 283 -8.19 1.16 -5.22
N ALA A 284 -8.97 0.17 -4.83
CA ALA A 284 -10.36 0.01 -5.27
C ALA A 284 -11.29 1.13 -4.74
N ARG A 285 -10.98 1.69 -3.56
CA ARG A 285 -11.79 2.74 -2.92
C ARG A 285 -11.39 4.16 -3.32
N GLY A 286 -10.12 4.39 -3.69
CA GLY A 286 -9.62 5.68 -4.14
C GLY A 286 -9.48 6.74 -3.05
N SER A 287 -9.42 6.37 -1.76
CA SER A 287 -9.12 7.31 -0.67
C SER A 287 -7.69 7.83 -0.80
N THR A 288 -7.47 9.13 -0.61
CA THR A 288 -6.16 9.76 -0.80
C THR A 288 -5.72 10.57 0.40
N ALA A 289 -4.40 10.70 0.57
CA ALA A 289 -3.77 11.61 1.51
C ALA A 289 -2.58 12.30 0.84
N PRO A 290 -2.27 13.55 1.26
CA PRO A 290 -1.08 14.24 0.77
C PRO A 290 0.20 13.56 1.27
N MET A 291 1.25 13.58 0.46
CA MET A 291 2.58 13.09 0.79
C MET A 291 3.64 14.10 0.35
N ASP A 292 4.67 14.22 1.18
CA ASP A 292 5.84 15.03 0.90
C ASP A 292 6.77 14.32 -0.08
N VAL A 293 7.50 15.10 -0.84
CA VAL A 293 8.61 14.63 -1.66
C VAL A 293 9.85 15.45 -1.40
N VAL A 294 11.01 14.85 -1.57
CA VAL A 294 12.30 15.51 -1.40
C VAL A 294 12.93 15.74 -2.76
N ARG A 295 13.21 17.02 -3.07
CA ARG A 295 14.00 17.39 -4.24
C ARG A 295 15.47 17.15 -3.92
N VAL A 296 16.08 16.27 -4.68
CA VAL A 296 17.48 15.90 -4.53
C VAL A 296 18.26 16.42 -5.74
N GLU A 297 19.36 17.12 -5.49
CA GLU A 297 20.25 17.67 -6.51
C GLU A 297 21.64 17.08 -6.34
N THR A 298 22.18 16.57 -7.44
CA THR A 298 23.57 16.13 -7.60
C THR A 298 24.26 17.01 -8.64
N LYS A 299 25.53 16.79 -8.93
CA LYS A 299 26.25 17.56 -9.96
C LYS A 299 25.63 17.43 -11.35
N SER A 300 25.10 16.25 -11.68
CA SER A 300 24.63 15.94 -13.04
C SER A 300 23.12 15.98 -13.19
N LYS A 301 22.34 15.86 -12.11
CA LYS A 301 20.88 15.75 -12.22
C LYS A 301 20.12 16.21 -10.98
N ILE A 302 18.87 16.56 -11.21
CA ILE A 302 17.86 16.80 -10.18
C ILE A 302 16.85 15.66 -10.24
N MET A 303 16.40 15.17 -9.10
CA MET A 303 15.38 14.12 -8.99
C MET A 303 14.48 14.38 -7.79
N PHE A 304 13.28 13.78 -7.80
CA PHE A 304 12.39 13.75 -6.67
C PHE A 304 12.41 12.37 -6.03
N SER A 305 12.60 12.35 -4.73
CA SER A 305 12.68 11.17 -3.88
C SER A 305 11.47 11.13 -2.94
N PHE A 306 11.00 9.95 -2.63
CA PHE A 306 9.84 9.74 -1.75
C PHE A 306 10.16 8.88 -0.52
N LEU A 307 11.39 8.38 -0.38
CA LEU A 307 11.75 7.44 0.68
C LEU A 307 13.02 7.84 1.43
N THR A 308 14.20 7.83 0.76
CA THR A 308 15.49 8.00 1.45
C THR A 308 16.58 8.60 0.59
N VAL A 309 17.55 9.23 1.27
CA VAL A 309 18.88 9.54 0.73
C VAL A 309 19.93 8.97 1.68
N GLY A 310 20.85 8.18 1.17
CA GLY A 310 21.84 7.48 1.97
C GLY A 310 23.28 7.64 1.51
N TRP A 311 24.22 7.66 2.47
CA TRP A 311 25.66 7.63 2.27
C TRP A 311 26.32 6.71 3.29
N GLY A 312 27.12 5.76 2.83
CA GLY A 312 27.89 4.84 3.66
C GLY A 312 27.15 3.53 3.97
N PHE A 313 27.17 3.06 5.21
CA PHE A 313 26.88 1.69 5.61
C PHE A 313 25.59 1.09 5.02
N LEU A 314 24.44 1.75 5.13
CA LEU A 314 23.18 1.23 4.57
C LEU A 314 23.18 1.25 3.05
N SER A 315 23.76 2.29 2.44
CA SER A 315 23.90 2.37 0.98
C SER A 315 24.85 1.30 0.43
N ASP A 316 25.92 0.98 1.15
CA ASP A 316 26.81 -0.14 0.81
C ASP A 316 26.06 -1.47 0.81
N ILE A 317 25.25 -1.71 1.86
CA ILE A 317 24.44 -2.92 1.98
C ILE A 317 23.46 -3.00 0.82
N ASP A 318 22.76 -1.92 0.53
CA ASP A 318 21.70 -1.88 -0.48
C ASP A 318 22.24 -2.23 -1.87
N ILE A 319 23.29 -1.53 -2.30
CA ILE A 319 23.86 -1.69 -3.63
C ILE A 319 24.66 -2.99 -3.77
N GLU A 320 25.51 -3.30 -2.80
CA GLU A 320 26.39 -4.48 -2.93
C GLU A 320 25.64 -5.79 -2.73
N SER A 321 24.56 -5.82 -1.95
CA SER A 321 23.70 -7.00 -1.77
C SER A 321 22.89 -7.36 -3.03
N GLU A 322 22.83 -6.48 -4.05
CA GLU A 322 22.12 -6.77 -5.29
C GLU A 322 22.59 -8.07 -5.99
N ARG A 323 23.84 -8.46 -5.75
CA ARG A 323 24.39 -9.75 -6.22
C ARG A 323 23.63 -10.96 -5.69
N LEU A 324 22.93 -10.79 -4.55
CA LEU A 324 22.18 -11.82 -3.85
C LEU A 324 20.65 -11.66 -4.04
N ARG A 325 20.19 -11.02 -5.11
CA ARG A 325 18.75 -10.81 -5.36
C ARG A 325 17.90 -12.10 -5.32
N SER A 326 18.52 -13.23 -5.67
CA SER A 326 17.84 -14.54 -5.68
C SER A 326 17.32 -14.98 -4.30
N ILE A 327 17.95 -14.54 -3.20
CA ILE A 327 17.53 -14.88 -1.83
C ILE A 327 16.54 -13.86 -1.23
N GLY A 328 16.03 -12.92 -2.03
CA GLY A 328 15.03 -11.96 -1.60
C GLY A 328 15.52 -11.00 -0.53
N ALA A 329 14.67 -10.68 0.46
CA ALA A 329 15.00 -9.70 1.52
C ALA A 329 16.16 -10.15 2.45
N GLN A 330 16.41 -11.45 2.58
CA GLN A 330 17.51 -11.97 3.41
C GLN A 330 18.91 -11.48 2.95
N ARG A 331 19.05 -11.03 1.69
CA ARG A 331 20.27 -10.43 1.17
C ARG A 331 20.79 -9.28 2.03
N PHE A 332 19.89 -8.47 2.57
CA PHE A 332 20.24 -7.31 3.39
C PHE A 332 20.88 -7.75 4.71
N THR A 333 20.33 -8.74 5.37
CA THR A 333 20.88 -9.28 6.64
C THR A 333 22.27 -9.89 6.42
N VAL A 334 22.43 -10.72 5.38
CA VAL A 334 23.72 -11.34 5.06
C VAL A 334 24.78 -10.27 4.77
N TRP A 335 24.42 -9.24 3.99
CA TRP A 335 25.37 -8.19 3.66
C TRP A 335 25.65 -7.23 4.80
N ALA A 336 24.66 -6.99 5.69
CA ALA A 336 24.85 -6.20 6.90
C ALA A 336 25.93 -6.82 7.81
N VAL A 337 25.92 -8.15 7.99
CA VAL A 337 26.95 -8.87 8.75
C VAL A 337 28.33 -8.71 8.07
N ALA A 338 28.39 -8.88 6.75
CA ALA A 338 29.63 -8.70 6.01
C ALA A 338 30.20 -7.27 6.13
N ARG A 339 29.33 -6.24 6.07
CA ARG A 339 29.71 -4.83 6.24
C ARG A 339 30.06 -4.48 7.68
N LEU A 340 29.44 -5.11 8.68
CA LEU A 340 29.79 -4.94 10.08
C LEU A 340 31.21 -5.45 10.39
N ILE A 341 31.62 -6.58 9.78
CA ILE A 341 32.98 -7.11 9.87
C ILE A 341 33.95 -6.17 9.13
N GLY A 342 33.67 -5.83 7.88
CA GLY A 342 34.44 -4.93 7.03
C GLY A 342 33.94 -3.48 7.11
N LEU A 343 33.88 -2.91 8.30
CA LEU A 343 33.34 -1.56 8.53
C LEU A 343 34.17 -0.50 7.80
N ARG A 344 33.50 0.31 6.98
CA ARG A 344 34.12 1.42 6.25
C ARG A 344 33.85 2.74 6.94
N LYS A 345 34.76 3.68 6.76
CA LYS A 345 34.63 5.07 7.20
C LYS A 345 34.65 5.98 5.99
N TYR A 346 33.85 7.01 6.02
CA TYR A 346 33.68 7.99 4.97
C TYR A 346 33.93 9.38 5.54
N ARG A 347 34.88 10.12 4.96
CA ARG A 347 35.18 11.47 5.38
C ARG A 347 34.41 12.49 4.56
N GLY A 348 33.92 13.56 5.20
CA GLY A 348 33.22 14.63 4.53
C GLY A 348 32.54 15.60 5.48
N VAL A 349 31.72 16.47 4.89
CA VAL A 349 30.95 17.49 5.59
C VAL A 349 29.46 17.24 5.40
N VAL A 350 28.72 17.20 6.49
CA VAL A 350 27.26 17.16 6.51
C VAL A 350 26.72 18.47 7.04
N SER A 351 25.94 19.17 6.24
CA SER A 351 25.35 20.45 6.60
C SER A 351 23.83 20.36 6.54
N TYR A 352 23.12 20.97 7.49
CA TYR A 352 21.66 20.85 7.54
C TYR A 352 20.96 22.05 8.16
N ALA A 353 19.74 22.29 7.69
CA ALA A 353 18.80 23.27 8.25
C ALA A 353 17.88 22.59 9.27
N LYS A 354 18.17 22.79 10.56
CA LYS A 354 17.44 22.16 11.66
C LYS A 354 16.06 22.78 11.85
N ILE A 355 15.03 21.94 12.01
CA ILE A 355 13.69 22.36 12.44
C ILE A 355 13.72 22.58 13.96
N LYS A 356 13.32 23.79 14.41
CA LYS A 356 13.45 24.18 15.81
C LYS A 356 12.34 23.62 16.70
N ASP A 357 11.14 23.50 16.18
CA ASP A 357 9.99 23.06 16.96
C ASP A 357 9.39 21.77 16.36
N VAL A 358 9.55 20.70 17.12
CA VAL A 358 8.99 19.37 16.84
C VAL A 358 8.08 18.89 17.97
N SER A 359 7.67 19.79 18.86
CA SER A 359 6.87 19.46 20.05
C SER A 359 5.46 18.93 19.68
N ASN A 360 4.93 19.37 18.56
CA ASN A 360 3.61 18.99 18.07
C ASN A 360 3.57 17.69 17.26
N LEU A 361 4.70 17.01 17.10
CA LEU A 361 4.71 15.73 16.39
C LEU A 361 3.96 14.65 17.17
N PRO A 362 3.18 13.81 16.48
CA PRO A 362 2.50 12.69 17.12
C PRO A 362 3.50 11.75 17.79
N LYS A 363 3.06 11.11 18.87
CA LYS A 363 3.84 10.05 19.51
C LYS A 363 4.02 8.89 18.52
N PRO A 364 5.16 8.17 18.59
CA PRO A 364 5.39 6.98 17.76
C PRO A 364 4.23 5.99 17.92
N LYS A 365 3.68 5.52 16.80
CA LYS A 365 2.72 4.40 16.81
C LYS A 365 3.49 3.10 16.99
N GLN A 366 3.02 2.24 17.88
CA GLN A 366 3.58 0.89 17.99
C GLN A 366 3.12 0.03 16.80
N PRO A 367 3.97 -0.89 16.32
CA PRO A 367 3.57 -1.86 15.31
C PRO A 367 2.38 -2.68 15.80
N LEU A 368 1.42 -2.96 14.92
CA LEU A 368 0.29 -3.83 15.22
C LEU A 368 0.78 -5.22 15.66
N SER A 369 0.68 -5.50 16.95
CA SER A 369 0.91 -6.82 17.53
C SER A 369 -0.39 -7.38 18.10
N LEU A 370 -0.54 -8.70 18.10
CA LEU A 370 -1.72 -9.40 18.65
C LEU A 370 -1.97 -9.09 20.13
N SER A 371 -0.95 -8.63 20.87
CA SER A 371 -1.04 -8.39 22.31
C SER A 371 -1.85 -7.15 22.71
N HIS A 372 -2.18 -6.26 21.78
CA HIS A 372 -2.85 -4.97 22.09
C HIS A 372 -4.24 -4.81 21.46
N SER A 373 -4.76 -5.80 20.72
CA SER A 373 -6.07 -5.70 20.07
C SER A 373 -7.18 -6.53 20.72
N VAL A 374 -6.90 -7.15 21.86
CA VAL A 374 -7.92 -7.83 22.68
C VAL A 374 -8.26 -6.91 23.86
N SER A 375 -8.96 -5.81 23.61
CA SER A 375 -9.86 -5.26 24.63
C SER A 375 -10.93 -6.33 24.88
N GLN A 376 -11.07 -6.67 26.13
CA GLN A 376 -12.01 -7.64 26.69
C GLN A 376 -13.47 -7.27 26.39
N ASP A 377 -13.91 -7.52 25.16
CA ASP A 377 -15.34 -7.67 24.88
C ASP A 377 -15.49 -8.64 23.71
N GLY A 378 -15.75 -9.90 24.07
CA GLY A 378 -16.13 -10.96 23.15
C GLY A 378 -15.01 -11.88 22.68
N ALA A 379 -14.54 -12.75 23.56
CA ALA A 379 -13.81 -13.95 23.18
C ALA A 379 -14.65 -14.75 22.18
N LEU A 380 -14.23 -14.73 20.92
CA LEU A 380 -14.73 -15.64 19.88
C LEU A 380 -14.03 -17.00 20.03
N ASP A 381 -14.35 -17.69 21.10
CA ASP A 381 -14.15 -19.12 21.20
C ASP A 381 -15.50 -19.79 20.88
N SER A 382 -15.70 -20.16 19.62
CA SER A 382 -16.63 -21.23 19.31
C SER A 382 -16.34 -21.84 17.94
N PRO A 383 -16.30 -23.18 17.83
CA PRO A 383 -16.06 -23.92 16.60
C PRO A 383 -17.18 -23.78 15.55
N ASP A 384 -18.21 -22.99 15.81
CA ASP A 384 -19.37 -22.81 14.93
C ASP A 384 -19.24 -21.64 13.93
N ALA A 385 -18.12 -20.89 13.94
CA ALA A 385 -17.87 -19.80 12.99
C ALA A 385 -17.59 -20.33 11.55
N GLU A 386 -17.35 -21.64 11.38
CA GLU A 386 -17.16 -22.25 10.06
C GLU A 386 -18.47 -22.42 9.26
N ALA A 387 -19.63 -22.19 9.84
CA ALA A 387 -20.91 -22.43 9.18
C ALA A 387 -21.32 -21.36 8.17
N PHE A 388 -20.64 -20.20 8.15
CA PHE A 388 -20.96 -19.06 7.28
C PHE A 388 -20.04 -18.89 6.08
N ILE A 389 -18.96 -19.65 6.01
CA ILE A 389 -17.95 -19.49 4.98
C ILE A 389 -18.05 -20.67 4.04
N ASP A 390 -18.74 -20.51 2.92
CA ASP A 390 -18.44 -21.30 1.73
C ASP A 390 -17.11 -20.79 1.20
N CYS A 391 -16.04 -21.44 1.64
CA CYS A 391 -14.72 -21.30 1.01
C CYS A 391 -14.80 -22.04 -0.31
N ASP A 392 -15.24 -21.36 -1.36
CA ASP A 392 -15.00 -21.81 -2.71
C ASP A 392 -13.50 -21.67 -3.00
N GLU A 393 -12.75 -22.74 -2.77
CA GLU A 393 -11.52 -23.01 -3.47
C GLU A 393 -11.85 -23.19 -4.97
N HIS A 394 -12.02 -22.09 -5.68
CA HIS A 394 -12.04 -22.08 -7.13
C HIS A 394 -10.96 -21.15 -7.67
N SER A 395 -9.71 -21.65 -7.59
CA SER A 395 -8.60 -21.21 -8.45
C SER A 395 -8.76 -21.63 -9.93
N ASP A 396 -9.83 -22.36 -10.30
CA ASP A 396 -9.90 -23.05 -11.59
C ASP A 396 -10.76 -22.39 -12.66
N ILE A 397 -11.34 -21.21 -12.44
CA ILE A 397 -12.20 -20.56 -13.46
C ILE A 397 -11.39 -19.78 -14.52
N PHE A 398 -10.10 -19.55 -14.34
CA PHE A 398 -9.27 -18.80 -15.30
C PHE A 398 -8.28 -19.64 -16.12
N ALA A 399 -8.32 -20.98 -16.03
CA ALA A 399 -7.39 -21.84 -16.76
C ALA A 399 -7.87 -22.30 -18.16
N ASN A 400 -9.08 -21.99 -18.59
CA ASN A 400 -9.63 -22.48 -19.87
C ASN A 400 -9.93 -21.37 -20.88
N SER A 401 -8.91 -20.67 -21.33
CA SER A 401 -8.94 -19.90 -22.58
C SER A 401 -7.55 -19.77 -23.21
N ALA A 402 -6.83 -20.85 -23.34
CA ALA A 402 -5.63 -20.91 -24.20
C ALA A 402 -5.37 -22.36 -24.62
N ASN A 403 -6.27 -22.95 -25.41
CA ASN A 403 -5.92 -24.09 -26.25
C ASN A 403 -5.63 -23.57 -27.65
N GLY A 404 -4.38 -23.26 -27.92
CA GLY A 404 -3.80 -22.98 -29.20
C GLY A 404 -2.35 -23.43 -29.17
N ARG A 405 -2.12 -24.66 -29.64
CA ARG A 405 -0.80 -25.28 -29.80
C ARG A 405 0.16 -24.34 -30.51
N GLN A 406 1.34 -24.10 -29.88
CA GLN A 406 2.63 -24.18 -30.60
C GLN A 406 3.74 -24.30 -29.56
N HIS A 407 4.35 -25.50 -29.51
CA HIS A 407 5.66 -25.73 -28.96
C HIS A 407 6.67 -24.88 -29.74
N GLN A 408 7.18 -23.83 -29.13
CA GLN A 408 8.49 -23.30 -29.46
C GLN A 408 9.34 -23.34 -28.18
N ARG A 409 10.35 -24.21 -28.24
CA ARG A 409 11.50 -24.19 -27.34
C ARG A 409 12.04 -22.76 -27.32
N VAL A 410 11.95 -22.09 -26.18
CA VAL A 410 12.73 -20.89 -25.93
C VAL A 410 14.02 -21.34 -25.27
N ASP A 411 15.05 -21.38 -26.08
CA ASP A 411 16.42 -21.63 -25.67
C ASP A 411 16.80 -20.63 -24.57
N SER A 412 17.46 -21.17 -23.54
CA SER A 412 18.02 -20.44 -22.42
C SER A 412 19.08 -19.44 -22.89
N TRP A 413 18.72 -18.19 -22.98
CA TRP A 413 19.69 -17.11 -23.10
C TRP A 413 20.19 -16.69 -21.70
N TYR A 414 20.98 -17.54 -21.07
CA TYR A 414 21.93 -17.10 -20.06
C TYR A 414 23.15 -16.49 -20.77
N SER A 415 23.01 -15.23 -21.15
CA SER A 415 24.17 -14.45 -21.57
C SER A 415 25.00 -14.08 -20.35
N VAL A 416 26.24 -14.55 -20.32
CA VAL A 416 27.29 -14.28 -19.33
C VAL A 416 27.71 -12.79 -19.29
N ASN A 417 27.02 -11.88 -19.96
CA ASN A 417 27.31 -10.45 -20.07
C ASN A 417 26.44 -9.53 -19.21
N SER A 418 25.73 -10.04 -18.22
CA SER A 418 25.02 -9.21 -17.22
C SER A 418 25.94 -8.70 -16.11
N ARG A 419 27.17 -8.29 -16.42
CA ARG A 419 28.12 -7.70 -15.47
C ARG A 419 28.09 -6.19 -15.41
N ARG A 420 27.13 -5.52 -16.03
CA ARG A 420 26.91 -4.08 -15.82
C ARG A 420 25.42 -3.86 -15.75
N SER A 421 24.94 -3.42 -14.59
CA SER A 421 23.59 -2.93 -14.48
C SER A 421 23.41 -1.84 -15.54
N ALA A 422 22.40 -2.00 -16.39
CA ALA A 422 22.10 -1.10 -17.51
C ALA A 422 21.64 0.30 -17.08
N PHE A 423 21.94 0.72 -15.84
CA PHE A 423 21.64 2.03 -15.29
C PHE A 423 22.69 3.09 -15.62
N PHE A 424 23.81 2.72 -16.20
CA PHE A 424 24.86 3.64 -16.59
C PHE A 424 25.06 3.67 -18.10
N SER A 425 24.21 4.39 -18.79
CA SER A 425 24.59 4.97 -20.07
C SER A 425 25.11 6.38 -19.83
N THR A 426 26.39 6.51 -19.55
CA THR A 426 27.14 7.78 -19.57
C THR A 426 27.71 8.04 -20.96
N ARG A 427 26.96 7.83 -22.03
CA ARG A 427 27.32 8.38 -23.35
C ARG A 427 26.07 8.81 -24.09
N GLY A 428 26.13 10.06 -24.50
CA GLY A 428 25.12 10.83 -25.17
C GLY A 428 24.33 10.06 -26.21
N SER A 429 23.06 10.00 -25.98
CA SER A 429 22.09 9.87 -27.02
C SER A 429 21.84 11.27 -27.54
N GLU A 430 22.40 11.57 -28.68
CA GLU A 430 22.07 12.77 -29.45
C GLU A 430 20.61 12.67 -29.84
N TYR A 431 19.79 13.48 -29.20
CA TYR A 431 18.43 13.72 -29.67
C TYR A 431 18.49 14.81 -30.72
N HIS A 432 18.21 14.47 -31.96
CA HIS A 432 17.90 15.45 -33.00
C HIS A 432 16.66 16.23 -32.58
N SER A 433 16.86 17.45 -32.10
CA SER A 433 15.82 18.45 -31.94
C SER A 433 15.61 19.12 -33.28
N VAL A 434 14.36 19.14 -33.75
CA VAL A 434 13.94 19.98 -34.84
C VAL A 434 14.11 21.42 -34.40
N THR A 435 14.96 22.13 -35.11
CA THR A 435 15.39 23.50 -34.88
C THR A 435 14.29 24.51 -35.07
N SER A 436 14.09 25.39 -34.10
CA SER A 436 13.79 26.79 -34.34
C SER A 436 14.82 27.63 -33.58
N SER A 437 15.51 28.43 -34.34
CA SER A 437 16.62 29.28 -34.00
C SER A 437 16.29 30.37 -32.97
N SER A 438 16.99 30.37 -31.84
CA SER A 438 17.52 31.56 -31.18
C SER A 438 18.57 31.17 -30.17
N SER A 439 19.76 31.72 -30.38
CA SER A 439 20.98 31.53 -29.62
C SER A 439 20.90 32.15 -28.23
N GLU A 440 20.80 31.31 -27.23
CA GLU A 440 21.30 31.59 -25.88
C GLU A 440 21.90 30.31 -25.31
N MET A 441 23.20 30.38 -24.98
CA MET A 441 23.99 29.33 -24.35
C MET A 441 23.42 29.04 -22.95
N ARG A 442 22.48 28.09 -22.83
CA ARG A 442 22.03 27.52 -21.57
C ARG A 442 22.80 26.23 -21.32
N SER A 443 23.39 26.14 -20.14
CA SER A 443 24.07 24.92 -19.67
C SER A 443 23.13 23.70 -19.76
N PRO A 444 23.60 22.54 -20.27
CA PRO A 444 22.74 21.40 -20.62
C PRO A 444 22.07 20.66 -19.46
N VAL A 445 22.38 21.01 -18.21
CA VAL A 445 22.04 20.20 -17.02
C VAL A 445 20.61 20.44 -16.49
N HIS A 446 19.99 21.58 -16.79
CA HIS A 446 18.70 21.95 -16.16
C HIS A 446 17.46 21.80 -17.06
N ALA A 447 17.60 21.28 -18.26
CA ALA A 447 16.55 21.43 -19.29
C ALA A 447 15.34 20.47 -19.18
N CYS A 448 15.26 19.55 -18.19
CA CYS A 448 14.28 18.45 -18.25
C CYS A 448 13.52 18.10 -16.98
N MET A 449 13.62 18.85 -15.88
CA MET A 449 12.82 18.55 -14.69
C MET A 449 11.75 19.63 -14.47
N HIS A 450 10.50 19.25 -14.64
CA HIS A 450 9.36 20.03 -14.18
C HIS A 450 9.11 19.71 -12.71
N GLY A 451 9.14 20.70 -11.83
CA GLY A 451 8.91 20.56 -10.41
C GLY A 451 9.12 21.89 -9.70
N PRO A 452 8.82 22.01 -8.41
CA PRO A 452 9.03 23.23 -7.67
C PRO A 452 10.51 23.64 -7.70
N ALA A 453 10.74 24.96 -7.82
CA ALA A 453 12.08 25.51 -7.73
C ALA A 453 12.62 25.35 -6.31
N SER A 454 13.94 25.08 -6.18
CA SER A 454 14.58 24.99 -4.87
C SER A 454 14.70 26.37 -4.23
N HIS A 455 14.54 26.43 -2.90
CA HIS A 455 14.84 27.60 -2.09
C HIS A 455 16.31 27.62 -1.64
N LEU A 456 17.03 26.52 -1.89
CA LEU A 456 18.44 26.39 -1.52
C LEU A 456 19.34 27.11 -2.52
N PRO A 457 20.51 27.63 -2.06
CA PRO A 457 21.56 28.07 -2.96
C PRO A 457 22.04 26.92 -3.84
N SER A 458 22.62 27.20 -4.99
CA SER A 458 23.15 26.17 -5.89
C SER A 458 24.10 25.24 -5.14
N LEU A 459 24.21 23.97 -5.59
CA LEU A 459 24.95 22.91 -4.91
C LEU A 459 26.41 23.29 -4.51
N MET A 460 27.05 24.13 -5.32
CA MET A 460 28.45 24.55 -5.08
C MET A 460 28.56 25.92 -4.38
N SER A 461 27.45 26.61 -4.12
CA SER A 461 27.46 27.90 -3.45
C SER A 461 27.55 27.73 -1.93
N PRO A 462 28.09 28.76 -1.22
CA PRO A 462 28.08 28.78 0.24
C PRO A 462 26.67 28.60 0.82
N LEU A 463 26.59 27.92 1.93
CA LEU A 463 25.33 27.72 2.65
C LEU A 463 25.04 28.91 3.60
N PRO A 464 23.76 29.15 3.93
CA PRO A 464 23.39 30.16 4.89
C PRO A 464 24.02 29.93 6.26
N SER A 465 24.38 31.03 6.98
CA SER A 465 25.09 30.97 8.28
C SER A 465 24.32 30.28 9.40
N HIS A 466 22.98 30.12 9.25
CA HIS A 466 22.15 29.44 10.26
C HIS A 466 22.16 27.92 10.12
N TRP A 467 22.79 27.37 9.07
CA TRP A 467 22.96 25.93 8.94
C TRP A 467 23.99 25.40 9.93
N VAL A 468 23.72 24.19 10.41
CA VAL A 468 24.66 23.43 11.24
C VAL A 468 25.60 22.66 10.30
N HIS A 469 26.91 22.68 10.63
CA HIS A 469 27.93 21.97 9.87
C HIS A 469 28.59 20.94 10.77
N GLU A 470 28.69 19.70 10.28
CA GLU A 470 29.40 18.60 10.94
C GLU A 470 30.42 18.02 9.97
N GLU A 471 31.68 18.21 10.28
CA GLU A 471 32.84 17.67 9.56
C GLU A 471 33.40 16.47 10.30
N GLY A 472 33.93 15.49 9.58
CA GLY A 472 34.63 14.35 10.16
C GLY A 472 34.48 13.05 9.38
N GLU A 473 34.75 11.95 10.09
CA GLU A 473 34.56 10.60 9.60
C GLU A 473 33.21 10.05 10.04
N PHE A 474 32.45 9.54 9.07
CA PHE A 474 31.14 8.93 9.28
C PHE A 474 31.19 7.44 8.91
N ILE A 475 30.42 6.63 9.63
CA ILE A 475 30.09 5.27 9.23
C ILE A 475 28.90 5.32 8.28
N MET A 476 27.94 6.21 8.58
CA MET A 476 26.70 6.34 7.83
C MET A 476 26.10 7.73 8.02
N VAL A 477 25.57 8.26 6.92
CA VAL A 477 24.59 9.35 6.94
C VAL A 477 23.39 8.89 6.16
N HIS A 478 22.20 8.90 6.78
CA HIS A 478 20.99 8.41 6.15
C HIS A 478 19.80 9.31 6.51
N ALA A 479 19.12 9.78 5.49
CA ALA A 479 17.94 10.62 5.62
C ALA A 479 16.72 9.81 5.19
N SER A 480 15.67 9.84 6.00
CA SER A 480 14.35 9.28 5.64
C SER A 480 13.24 10.28 5.93
N TYR A 481 12.23 10.26 5.10
CA TYR A 481 11.00 11.04 5.26
C TYR A 481 9.78 10.11 5.26
N GLN A 482 10.02 8.83 5.55
CA GLN A 482 8.99 7.82 5.79
C GLN A 482 9.28 7.07 7.09
N THR A 483 8.21 6.54 7.70
CA THR A 483 8.30 5.76 8.93
C THR A 483 9.14 4.50 8.73
N TYR A 484 8.95 3.79 7.62
CA TYR A 484 9.68 2.58 7.25
C TYR A 484 10.49 2.79 5.99
N ILE A 485 11.75 2.33 5.99
CA ILE A 485 12.62 2.29 4.81
C ILE A 485 12.68 0.91 4.15
N GLY A 486 12.16 -0.11 4.83
CA GLY A 486 12.05 -1.49 4.38
C GLY A 486 10.95 -2.23 5.14
N GLU A 487 10.76 -3.52 4.87
CA GLU A 487 9.68 -4.31 5.50
C GLU A 487 9.82 -4.35 7.03
N ASP A 488 11.04 -4.51 7.54
CA ASP A 488 11.36 -4.66 8.96
C ASP A 488 12.18 -3.48 9.52
N PHE A 489 12.31 -2.36 8.77
CA PHE A 489 13.12 -1.23 9.15
C PHE A 489 12.25 -0.01 9.53
N LEU A 490 11.84 0.06 10.80
CA LEU A 490 11.14 1.19 11.40
C LEU A 490 12.15 2.32 11.68
N PHE A 491 12.52 3.07 10.65
CA PHE A 491 13.63 4.03 10.70
C PHE A 491 13.26 5.34 11.40
N ALA A 492 12.14 5.95 11.05
CA ALA A 492 11.69 7.22 11.62
C ALA A 492 10.30 7.06 12.26
N PRO A 493 10.21 6.54 13.50
CA PRO A 493 8.93 6.16 14.14
C PRO A 493 7.93 7.30 14.30
N ARG A 494 8.40 8.57 14.27
CA ARG A 494 7.57 9.78 14.40
C ARG A 494 7.18 10.40 13.06
N SER A 495 7.73 9.93 11.95
CA SER A 495 7.46 10.48 10.62
C SER A 495 6.01 10.23 10.19
N GLN A 496 5.43 11.22 9.52
CA GLN A 496 4.13 11.16 8.87
C GLN A 496 4.30 11.38 7.36
N LEU A 497 3.25 11.14 6.58
CA LEU A 497 3.33 11.31 5.11
C LEU A 497 3.56 12.76 4.68
N SER A 498 3.12 13.73 5.49
CA SER A 498 3.08 15.16 5.13
C SER A 498 3.40 16.05 6.34
N ASP A 499 4.50 15.76 7.04
CA ASP A 499 4.94 16.51 8.20
C ASP A 499 6.00 17.60 7.87
N GLY A 500 6.49 17.63 6.62
CA GLY A 500 7.52 18.56 6.20
C GLY A 500 8.90 18.28 6.81
N ILE A 501 9.18 17.04 7.23
CA ILE A 501 10.38 16.69 8.00
C ILE A 501 11.20 15.61 7.29
N ILE A 502 12.48 15.88 7.18
CA ILE A 502 13.50 14.86 6.88
C ILE A 502 14.16 14.45 8.20
N TRP A 503 14.11 13.16 8.52
CA TRP A 503 14.83 12.59 9.65
C TRP A 503 16.24 12.22 9.22
N LEU A 504 17.22 13.06 9.60
CA LEU A 504 18.64 12.90 9.23
C LEU A 504 19.38 12.18 10.37
N LEU A 505 19.79 10.95 10.10
CA LEU A 505 20.61 10.12 11.00
C LEU A 505 22.07 10.20 10.58
N MET A 506 22.94 10.47 11.53
CA MET A 506 24.39 10.48 11.37
C MET A 506 25.02 9.53 12.38
N ILE A 507 25.83 8.60 11.91
CA ILE A 507 26.68 7.75 12.77
C ILE A 507 28.14 8.10 12.48
N LYS A 508 28.83 8.66 13.48
CA LYS A 508 30.22 9.06 13.40
C LYS A 508 31.17 7.88 13.62
N ALA A 509 32.36 7.97 13.09
CA ALA A 509 33.42 7.01 13.39
C ALA A 509 33.81 7.06 14.88
N GLY A 510 34.35 5.96 15.38
CA GLY A 510 34.64 5.79 16.82
C GLY A 510 33.66 4.85 17.52
N ILE A 511 32.47 4.69 16.98
CA ILE A 511 31.47 3.74 17.48
C ILE A 511 31.97 2.28 17.38
N SER A 512 31.70 1.47 18.38
CA SER A 512 32.04 0.05 18.39
C SER A 512 31.11 -0.78 17.50
N ARG A 513 31.61 -1.93 16.98
CA ARG A 513 30.77 -2.86 16.19
C ARG A 513 29.58 -3.39 16.98
N SER A 514 29.71 -3.60 18.27
CA SER A 514 28.62 -4.02 19.16
C SER A 514 27.52 -2.97 19.27
N GLN A 515 27.89 -1.69 19.36
CA GLN A 515 26.90 -0.59 19.36
C GLN A 515 26.18 -0.47 18.01
N ILE A 516 26.89 -0.64 16.88
CA ILE A 516 26.24 -0.66 15.55
C ILE A 516 25.28 -1.86 15.45
N LEU A 517 25.68 -3.03 15.94
CA LEU A 517 24.80 -4.21 15.95
C LEU A 517 23.57 -3.96 16.82
N SER A 518 23.73 -3.41 18.01
CA SER A 518 22.61 -3.04 18.89
C SER A 518 21.68 -2.03 18.24
N PHE A 519 22.24 -1.02 17.55
CA PHE A 519 21.49 -0.06 16.75
C PHE A 519 20.68 -0.74 15.63
N LEU A 520 21.30 -1.63 14.86
CA LEU A 520 20.62 -2.37 13.79
C LEU A 520 19.48 -3.27 14.30
N LEU A 521 19.67 -3.92 15.45
CA LEU A 521 18.62 -4.71 16.09
C LEU A 521 17.48 -3.84 16.61
N GLY A 522 17.80 -2.64 17.11
CA GLY A 522 16.81 -1.67 17.57
C GLY A 522 15.96 -1.03 16.45
N ILE A 523 16.42 -1.06 15.21
CA ILE A 523 15.69 -0.46 14.07
C ILE A 523 14.32 -1.17 13.85
N SER A 524 14.23 -2.45 14.07
CA SER A 524 12.97 -3.19 13.85
C SER A 524 11.85 -2.76 14.80
N GLU A 525 12.22 -2.27 15.99
CA GLU A 525 11.30 -1.82 17.03
C GLU A 525 11.23 -0.29 17.15
N GLY A 526 12.12 0.43 16.46
CA GLY A 526 12.22 1.89 16.49
C GLY A 526 12.98 2.43 17.71
N SER A 527 13.52 1.57 18.59
CA SER A 527 14.25 1.98 19.82
C SER A 527 15.55 2.72 19.52
N HIS A 528 16.13 2.57 18.34
CA HIS A 528 17.30 3.30 17.88
C HIS A 528 17.10 4.83 17.85
N ALA A 529 15.87 5.30 17.69
CA ALA A 529 15.55 6.73 17.62
C ALA A 529 15.66 7.44 19.00
N GLU A 530 15.68 6.67 20.08
CA GLU A 530 15.78 7.14 21.47
C GLU A 530 17.21 6.94 22.06
N VAL A 531 18.13 6.41 21.24
CA VAL A 531 19.52 6.18 21.71
C VAL A 531 20.25 7.50 21.86
N ASP A 532 20.61 7.85 23.09
CA ASP A 532 21.50 8.98 23.38
C ASP A 532 22.96 8.50 23.30
N SER A 533 23.69 8.96 22.30
CA SER A 533 25.07 8.59 22.06
C SER A 533 25.83 9.73 21.39
N GLU A 534 27.07 9.97 21.81
CA GLU A 534 27.96 10.95 21.16
C GLU A 534 28.27 10.61 19.68
N HIS A 535 28.10 9.33 19.29
CA HIS A 535 28.38 8.85 17.94
C HIS A 535 27.14 8.74 17.06
N ILE A 536 25.92 8.65 17.65
CA ILE A 536 24.66 8.49 16.93
C ILE A 536 23.82 9.74 17.15
N LYS A 537 23.43 10.38 16.07
CA LYS A 537 22.60 11.59 16.12
C LYS A 537 21.50 11.54 15.07
N MET A 538 20.26 11.65 15.52
CA MET A 538 19.10 11.77 14.63
C MET A 538 18.46 13.14 14.79
N VAL A 539 18.31 13.88 13.68
CA VAL A 539 17.90 15.29 13.70
C VAL A 539 16.76 15.53 12.71
N PRO A 540 15.68 16.21 13.12
CA PRO A 540 14.65 16.68 12.19
C PRO A 540 15.15 17.91 11.43
N VAL A 541 15.15 17.84 10.09
CA VAL A 541 15.66 18.89 9.22
C VAL A 541 14.70 19.15 8.05
N SER A 542 14.72 20.37 7.52
CA SER A 542 13.98 20.70 6.29
C SER A 542 14.82 20.54 5.03
N ALA A 543 16.15 20.60 5.19
CA ALA A 543 17.10 20.45 4.09
C ALA A 543 18.46 20.00 4.61
N PHE A 544 19.25 19.35 3.77
CA PHE A 544 20.63 19.00 4.07
C PHE A 544 21.52 18.98 2.82
N ARG A 545 22.82 19.05 3.04
CA ARG A 545 23.86 18.87 2.01
C ARG A 545 24.94 17.96 2.55
N ILE A 546 25.36 16.97 1.78
CA ILE A 546 26.49 16.09 2.04
C ILE A 546 27.56 16.41 1.01
N VAL A 547 28.78 16.70 1.47
CA VAL A 547 29.95 16.88 0.62
C VAL A 547 30.97 15.81 1.02
N PRO A 548 30.96 14.63 0.35
CA PRO A 548 31.91 13.59 0.64
C PRO A 548 33.29 13.97 0.13
N GLU A 549 34.33 13.60 0.88
CA GLU A 549 35.71 13.70 0.46
C GLU A 549 36.14 12.43 -0.27
N GLY A 550 37.12 12.57 -1.19
CA GLY A 550 37.62 11.44 -1.97
C GLY A 550 36.68 10.99 -3.08
N SER A 551 36.98 9.83 -3.67
CA SER A 551 36.25 9.29 -4.83
C SER A 551 35.57 7.94 -4.56
N ASN A 552 35.76 7.37 -3.37
CA ASN A 552 35.34 6.00 -3.05
C ASN A 552 34.22 5.99 -2.02
N GLY A 553 33.01 5.72 -2.45
CA GLY A 553 31.83 5.57 -1.59
C GLY A 553 30.58 5.30 -2.40
N ILE A 554 29.51 5.03 -1.69
CA ILE A 554 28.19 4.78 -2.29
C ILE A 554 27.21 5.83 -1.75
N LEU A 555 26.54 6.51 -2.69
CA LEU A 555 25.40 7.36 -2.45
C LEU A 555 24.17 6.73 -3.07
N THR A 556 23.07 6.74 -2.36
CA THR A 556 21.78 6.20 -2.85
C THR A 556 20.66 7.21 -2.66
N VAL A 557 19.70 7.17 -3.60
CA VAL A 557 18.42 7.86 -3.50
C VAL A 557 17.33 6.81 -3.76
N ASP A 558 16.43 6.61 -2.81
CA ASP A 558 15.37 5.58 -2.84
C ASP A 558 15.91 4.16 -3.14
N GLY A 559 17.09 3.83 -2.60
CA GLY A 559 17.76 2.55 -2.83
C GLY A 559 18.50 2.42 -4.16
N GLU A 560 18.48 3.44 -5.01
CA GLU A 560 19.16 3.42 -6.31
C GLU A 560 20.49 4.18 -6.23
N LEU A 561 21.53 3.63 -6.87
CA LEU A 561 22.84 4.24 -6.90
C LEU A 561 22.83 5.56 -7.68
N VAL A 562 23.38 6.60 -7.08
CA VAL A 562 23.60 7.89 -7.74
C VAL A 562 25.09 8.22 -7.86
N GLU A 563 25.43 9.26 -8.64
CA GLU A 563 26.81 9.69 -8.78
C GLU A 563 27.41 10.09 -7.43
N TYR A 564 28.67 9.70 -7.21
CA TYR A 564 29.39 10.03 -5.98
C TYR A 564 29.93 11.45 -6.03
N GLY A 565 29.57 12.26 -5.03
CA GLY A 565 29.98 13.65 -4.96
C GLY A 565 29.01 14.47 -4.10
N PRO A 566 29.10 15.82 -4.13
CA PRO A 566 28.15 16.67 -3.43
C PRO A 566 26.71 16.38 -3.81
N ILE A 567 25.86 16.27 -2.79
CA ILE A 567 24.42 16.05 -2.91
C ILE A 567 23.68 16.96 -1.93
N GLN A 568 22.62 17.59 -2.37
CA GLN A 568 21.73 18.35 -1.48
C GLN A 568 20.29 17.94 -1.66
N ALA A 569 19.51 18.09 -0.60
CA ALA A 569 18.13 17.68 -0.52
C ALA A 569 17.28 18.70 0.23
N GLU A 570 16.06 18.95 -0.25
CA GLU A 570 15.09 19.86 0.32
C GLU A 570 13.70 19.23 0.26
N ILE A 571 12.97 19.28 1.38
CA ILE A 571 11.61 18.72 1.44
C ILE A 571 10.57 19.70 0.89
N PHE A 572 9.64 19.19 0.10
CA PHE A 572 8.50 19.91 -0.43
C PHE A 572 7.21 19.23 0.09
N PRO A 573 6.51 19.87 1.03
CA PRO A 573 5.31 19.30 1.62
C PRO A 573 4.13 19.21 0.64
N ASN A 574 3.32 18.16 0.77
CA ASN A 574 2.02 18.01 0.13
C ASN A 574 2.02 18.00 -1.41
N ILE A 575 3.11 17.60 -2.05
CA ILE A 575 3.24 17.64 -3.51
C ILE A 575 2.50 16.48 -4.20
N VAL A 576 2.37 15.34 -3.56
CA VAL A 576 1.78 14.14 -4.14
C VAL A 576 0.54 13.72 -3.36
N ASN A 577 -0.55 13.40 -4.06
CA ASN A 577 -1.68 12.69 -3.49
C ASN A 577 -1.46 11.17 -3.60
N LEU A 578 -1.39 10.49 -2.47
CA LEU A 578 -1.15 9.06 -2.40
C LEU A 578 -2.44 8.33 -2.03
N VAL A 579 -2.74 7.24 -2.75
CA VAL A 579 -3.85 6.35 -2.39
C VAL A 579 -3.52 5.64 -1.09
N VAL A 580 -4.41 5.73 -0.12
CA VAL A 580 -4.20 5.24 1.24
C VAL A 580 -5.36 4.35 1.70
N PRO A 581 -5.11 3.40 2.63
CA PRO A 581 -6.18 2.63 3.26
C PRO A 581 -7.18 3.55 3.97
N ASN A 582 -8.47 3.25 3.85
CA ASN A 582 -9.51 4.03 4.50
C ASN A 582 -9.67 3.61 5.96
N MET A 583 -9.63 4.58 6.88
CA MET A 583 -9.85 4.36 8.32
C MET A 583 -11.32 4.54 8.76
N LYS A 584 -12.18 5.05 7.86
CA LYS A 584 -13.60 5.31 8.18
C LYS A 584 -14.45 4.06 8.02
#